data_c6a2cd55102d5999c25a5289e9038f24
#
_entry.id   c6a2cd55102d5999c25a5289e9038f24
#
_cell.length_a   1.000
_cell.length_b   1.000
_cell.length_c   1.000
_cell.angle_alpha   90.00
_cell.angle_beta   90.00
_cell.angle_gamma   90.00
#
_symmetry.space_group_name_H-M   'P 1'
#
loop_
_entity.id
_entity.type
_entity.pdbx_description
1 polymer ?
#
loop_
_entity_poly.entity_id
_entity_poly.type
_entity_poly.pdbx_seq_one_letter_code
_entity_poly.pdbx_strand_id
1 'polypeptide(L)'
;DRDGQDGGYYADLLPRFSFMPGDKAMLMSVGGGIRRLDIASGKISDIPFTAPVQLGLGPLTRVRQTEETGPVRVRVVQAPRQSPDGGSVAFTALGGLYVQKLTANMTPKRIVAADAFQPSWSPDGKSIAYVSWTAKDGGHVWTIPATGGTARRLTQVPAFYSQPVFTPDGKGVVALRANQYDRLRTASEIDPARPTDIIHMPVGGGAARLITHAM
;
A
#
# COMPACT_ATOMS: atom_id res chain seq x y z
N ASP A 1 19.57 1.99 -1.36
CA ASP A 1 19.37 0.58 -1.75
C ASP A 1 19.73 -0.29 -0.57
N ARG A 2 18.79 -1.02 -0.04
CA ARG A 2 19.03 -2.06 0.97
C ARG A 2 19.37 -3.35 0.23
N ASP A 3 20.41 -4.04 0.64
CA ASP A 3 20.61 -5.41 0.23
C ASP A 3 19.44 -6.25 0.78
N GLY A 4 18.63 -6.83 -0.11
CA GLY A 4 17.42 -7.54 0.27
C GLY A 4 17.63 -8.80 1.12
N GLN A 5 18.87 -9.22 1.32
CA GLN A 5 19.21 -10.36 2.17
C GLN A 5 19.27 -10.02 3.66
N ASP A 6 19.51 -8.75 4.01
CA ASP A 6 19.65 -8.31 5.39
C ASP A 6 18.50 -7.42 5.89
N GLY A 7 17.32 -7.60 5.35
CA GLY A 7 16.09 -6.89 5.76
C GLY A 7 15.59 -7.17 7.17
N GLY A 8 16.47 -7.62 8.06
CA GLY A 8 16.19 -7.83 9.47
C GLY A 8 16.52 -6.62 10.33
N TYR A 9 16.29 -6.78 11.60
CA TYR A 9 16.44 -5.82 12.70
C TYR A 9 17.79 -5.08 12.78
N TYR A 10 18.80 -5.53 12.06
CA TYR A 10 20.18 -5.05 12.11
C TYR A 10 20.65 -4.45 10.78
N ALA A 11 19.76 -3.96 9.98
CA ALA A 11 20.08 -3.40 8.68
C ALA A 11 20.67 -1.98 8.78
N ASP A 12 21.79 -1.82 9.41
CA ASP A 12 22.61 -0.61 9.26
C ASP A 12 23.77 -0.83 8.28
N LEU A 13 23.68 -1.84 7.44
CA LEU A 13 24.68 -2.06 6.42
C LEU A 13 24.58 -0.99 5.34
N LEU A 14 25.06 0.20 5.67
CA LEU A 14 25.44 1.14 4.65
C LEU A 14 26.48 0.47 3.75
N PRO A 15 26.44 0.73 2.44
CA PRO A 15 27.46 0.23 1.52
C PRO A 15 28.84 0.55 2.08
N ARG A 16 29.67 -0.45 2.26
CA ARG A 16 31.04 -0.21 2.67
C ARG A 16 31.76 0.57 1.59
N PHE A 17 32.51 1.57 1.99
CA PHE A 17 33.25 2.42 1.09
C PHE A 17 34.71 2.53 1.52
N SER A 18 35.56 2.82 0.56
CA SER A 18 36.98 3.09 0.77
C SER A 18 37.41 4.29 -0.07
N PHE A 19 38.17 5.18 0.51
CA PHE A 19 38.76 6.26 -0.26
C PHE A 19 39.86 5.74 -1.18
N MET A 20 39.91 6.24 -2.38
CA MET A 20 41.00 5.98 -3.31
C MET A 20 42.22 6.85 -2.97
N PRO A 21 43.44 6.42 -3.32
CA PRO A 21 44.63 7.25 -3.12
C PRO A 21 44.42 8.68 -3.65
N GLY A 22 44.75 9.66 -2.81
CA GLY A 22 44.59 11.08 -3.12
C GLY A 22 43.22 11.65 -2.77
N ASP A 23 42.33 10.90 -2.13
CA ASP A 23 41.03 11.32 -1.55
C ASP A 23 40.07 12.04 -2.53
N LYS A 24 40.25 11.82 -3.83
CA LYS A 24 39.43 12.44 -4.89
C LYS A 24 38.22 11.58 -5.28
N ALA A 25 38.22 10.32 -4.91
CA ALA A 25 37.14 9.41 -5.24
C ALA A 25 36.97 8.35 -4.13
N MET A 26 35.79 7.76 -4.07
CA MET A 26 35.43 6.67 -3.20
C MET A 26 35.00 5.45 -4.02
N LEU A 27 35.39 4.27 -3.56
CA LEU A 27 34.84 3.00 -4.02
C LEU A 27 33.75 2.54 -3.05
N MET A 28 32.66 2.05 -3.58
CA MET A 28 31.55 1.53 -2.80
C MET A 28 30.95 0.29 -3.47
N SER A 29 30.40 -0.59 -2.66
CA SER A 29 29.61 -1.75 -3.11
C SER A 29 28.13 -1.41 -2.98
N VAL A 30 27.42 -1.24 -4.08
CA VAL A 30 25.99 -0.87 -4.11
C VAL A 30 25.28 -1.63 -5.23
N GLY A 31 24.13 -2.23 -4.91
CA GLY A 31 23.29 -2.91 -5.89
C GLY A 31 23.97 -4.11 -6.55
N GLY A 32 24.80 -4.85 -5.82
CA GLY A 32 25.52 -6.01 -6.34
C GLY A 32 26.71 -5.68 -7.25
N GLY A 33 27.09 -4.40 -7.37
CA GLY A 33 28.19 -3.92 -8.21
C GLY A 33 29.21 -3.10 -7.43
N ILE A 34 30.38 -2.89 -8.03
CA ILE A 34 31.40 -1.98 -7.51
C ILE A 34 31.29 -0.64 -8.26
N ARG A 35 31.19 0.44 -7.50
CA ARG A 35 31.03 1.81 -8.06
C ARG A 35 32.10 2.74 -7.55
N ARG A 36 32.50 3.64 -8.44
CA ARG A 36 33.40 4.75 -8.11
C ARG A 36 32.59 6.03 -8.08
N LEU A 37 32.64 6.74 -6.97
CA LEU A 37 32.11 8.09 -6.80
C LEU A 37 33.25 9.11 -6.89
N ASP A 38 33.19 10.05 -7.82
CA ASP A 38 34.04 11.22 -7.85
C ASP A 38 33.51 12.26 -6.87
N ILE A 39 34.34 12.65 -5.89
CA ILE A 39 33.89 13.48 -4.75
C ILE A 39 33.59 14.91 -5.20
N ALA A 40 34.37 15.45 -6.13
CA ALA A 40 34.22 16.84 -6.54
C ALA A 40 32.96 17.04 -7.42
N SER A 41 32.68 16.10 -8.31
CA SER A 41 31.58 16.19 -9.25
C SER A 41 30.31 15.44 -8.82
N GLY A 42 30.40 14.57 -7.82
CA GLY A 42 29.32 13.65 -7.45
C GLY A 42 29.00 12.57 -8.50
N LYS A 43 29.83 12.46 -9.54
CA LYS A 43 29.61 11.51 -10.63
C LYS A 43 29.88 10.08 -10.18
N ILE A 44 28.92 9.19 -10.39
CA ILE A 44 29.05 7.76 -10.14
C ILE A 44 29.34 7.05 -11.46
N SER A 45 30.30 6.12 -11.43
CA SER A 45 30.65 5.24 -12.54
C SER A 45 30.77 3.82 -12.06
N ASP A 46 30.33 2.84 -12.86
CA ASP A 46 30.45 1.43 -12.56
C ASP A 46 31.89 0.95 -12.84
N ILE A 47 32.38 0.08 -11.97
CA ILE A 47 33.61 -0.67 -12.20
C ILE A 47 33.20 -2.09 -12.59
N PRO A 48 33.31 -2.45 -13.87
CA PRO A 48 32.95 -3.80 -14.30
C PRO A 48 33.92 -4.81 -13.73
N PHE A 49 33.38 -5.93 -13.25
CA PHE A 49 34.19 -7.09 -12.86
C PHE A 49 33.50 -8.38 -13.29
N THR A 50 34.27 -9.42 -13.47
CA THR A 50 33.79 -10.77 -13.76
C THR A 50 34.39 -11.70 -12.72
N ALA A 51 33.53 -12.41 -12.01
CA ALA A 51 33.93 -13.44 -11.05
C ALA A 51 33.46 -14.80 -11.59
N PRO A 52 34.39 -15.72 -11.94
CA PRO A 52 34.00 -17.09 -12.26
C PRO A 52 33.49 -17.78 -11.00
N VAL A 53 32.28 -18.28 -11.05
CA VAL A 53 31.68 -19.01 -9.92
C VAL A 53 31.38 -20.43 -10.37
N GLN A 54 31.90 -21.39 -9.60
CA GLN A 54 31.58 -22.81 -9.78
C GLN A 54 30.91 -23.30 -8.51
N LEU A 55 29.62 -23.56 -8.59
CA LEU A 55 28.82 -24.07 -7.49
C LEU A 55 28.37 -25.50 -7.78
N GLY A 56 28.71 -26.44 -6.88
CA GLY A 56 28.12 -27.76 -6.88
C GLY A 56 26.67 -27.66 -6.40
N LEU A 57 25.73 -27.74 -7.32
CA LEU A 57 24.31 -27.75 -6.94
C LEU A 57 23.92 -29.17 -6.55
N GLY A 58 23.29 -29.33 -5.39
CA GLY A 58 22.63 -30.58 -4.99
C GLY A 58 21.44 -30.93 -5.90
N PRO A 59 20.85 -32.11 -5.73
CA PRO A 59 19.68 -32.49 -6.50
C PRO A 59 18.56 -31.47 -6.33
N LEU A 60 17.88 -31.15 -7.43
CA LEU A 60 16.74 -30.24 -7.43
C LEU A 60 15.63 -30.81 -6.52
N THR A 61 15.43 -30.18 -5.36
CA THR A 61 14.35 -30.52 -4.42
C THR A 61 13.03 -29.83 -4.79
N ARG A 62 12.93 -29.34 -6.02
CA ARG A 62 11.75 -28.62 -6.50
C ARG A 62 10.56 -29.56 -6.61
N VAL A 63 9.59 -29.39 -5.72
CA VAL A 63 8.27 -29.99 -5.90
C VAL A 63 7.56 -29.22 -7.00
N ARG A 64 7.15 -29.93 -8.05
CA ARG A 64 6.37 -29.35 -9.15
C ARG A 64 4.98 -29.00 -8.59
N GLN A 65 4.73 -27.73 -8.32
CA GLN A 65 3.39 -27.25 -7.99
C GLN A 65 2.69 -26.92 -9.30
N THR A 66 1.56 -27.57 -9.54
CA THR A 66 0.69 -27.23 -10.67
C THR A 66 -0.13 -26.01 -10.26
N GLU A 67 -0.02 -24.93 -11.02
CA GLU A 67 -0.89 -23.77 -10.81
C GLU A 67 -2.33 -24.14 -11.14
N GLU A 68 -3.26 -23.73 -10.29
CA GLU A 68 -4.68 -23.88 -10.59
C GLU A 68 -5.04 -22.93 -11.74
N THR A 69 -5.43 -23.47 -12.89
CA THR A 69 -5.83 -22.70 -14.09
C THR A 69 -7.32 -22.35 -14.13
N GLY A 70 -8.07 -22.66 -13.08
CA GLY A 70 -9.50 -22.37 -12.93
C GLY A 70 -9.81 -20.95 -12.46
N PRO A 71 -11.09 -20.63 -12.23
CA PRO A 71 -11.51 -19.38 -11.63
C PRO A 71 -10.85 -19.18 -10.26
N VAL A 72 -10.35 -17.97 -10.00
CA VAL A 72 -9.71 -17.66 -8.73
C VAL A 72 -10.73 -17.76 -7.59
N ARG A 73 -10.50 -18.69 -6.67
CA ARG A 73 -11.34 -18.84 -5.49
C ARG A 73 -10.94 -17.82 -4.41
N VAL A 74 -11.88 -17.01 -3.97
CA VAL A 74 -11.69 -16.12 -2.82
C VAL A 74 -11.52 -16.98 -1.57
N ARG A 75 -10.38 -16.86 -0.90
CA ARG A 75 -10.10 -17.51 0.40
C ARG A 75 -10.30 -16.58 1.59
N VAL A 76 -10.19 -15.27 1.36
CA VAL A 76 -10.30 -14.25 2.41
C VAL A 76 -11.21 -13.13 1.94
N VAL A 77 -12.22 -12.83 2.73
CA VAL A 77 -13.07 -11.64 2.62
C VAL A 77 -12.64 -10.68 3.73
N GLN A 78 -12.37 -9.43 3.36
CA GLN A 78 -11.85 -8.42 4.30
C GLN A 78 -12.87 -7.32 4.55
N ALA A 79 -12.85 -6.78 5.77
CA ALA A 79 -13.61 -5.61 6.21
C ALA A 79 -15.10 -5.63 5.80
N PRO A 80 -15.89 -6.69 6.08
CA PRO A 80 -17.30 -6.70 5.78
C PRO A 80 -18.03 -5.61 6.58
N ARG A 81 -18.93 -4.90 5.92
CA ARG A 81 -19.77 -3.84 6.50
C ARG A 81 -21.19 -3.99 6.01
N GLN A 82 -22.12 -4.15 6.95
CA GLN A 82 -23.55 -4.19 6.65
C GLN A 82 -24.06 -2.80 6.32
N SER A 83 -24.99 -2.72 5.36
CA SER A 83 -25.67 -1.47 5.02
C SER A 83 -26.60 -1.00 6.16
N PRO A 84 -26.90 0.31 6.27
CA PRO A 84 -27.74 0.83 7.35
C PRO A 84 -29.12 0.20 7.44
N ASP A 85 -29.70 -0.22 6.31
CA ASP A 85 -30.99 -0.92 6.23
C ASP A 85 -30.90 -2.43 6.56
N GLY A 86 -29.70 -2.95 6.78
CA GLY A 86 -29.44 -4.37 7.02
C GLY A 86 -29.57 -5.28 5.80
N GLY A 87 -29.94 -4.76 4.64
CA GLY A 87 -30.27 -5.56 3.44
C GLY A 87 -29.07 -5.95 2.57
N SER A 88 -27.91 -5.36 2.80
CA SER A 88 -26.71 -5.59 1.98
C SER A 88 -25.43 -5.63 2.81
N VAL A 89 -24.36 -6.17 2.24
CA VAL A 89 -23.02 -6.13 2.81
C VAL A 89 -22.04 -5.64 1.75
N ALA A 90 -21.16 -4.71 2.12
CA ALA A 90 -19.99 -4.33 1.36
C ALA A 90 -18.75 -5.00 1.94
N PHE A 91 -17.86 -5.48 1.10
CA PHE A 91 -16.60 -6.12 1.52
C PHE A 91 -15.54 -6.01 0.44
N THR A 92 -14.30 -6.27 0.81
CA THR A 92 -13.20 -6.34 -0.16
C THR A 92 -12.67 -7.78 -0.29
N ALA A 93 -12.34 -8.15 -1.52
CA ALA A 93 -11.74 -9.43 -1.86
C ALA A 93 -10.94 -9.28 -3.15
N LEU A 94 -9.79 -9.96 -3.25
CA LEU A 94 -8.92 -9.90 -4.43
C LEU A 94 -8.61 -8.46 -4.89
N GLY A 95 -8.44 -7.54 -3.93
CA GLY A 95 -8.19 -6.14 -4.21
C GLY A 95 -9.41 -5.33 -4.67
N GLY A 96 -10.53 -5.96 -4.98
CA GLY A 96 -11.75 -5.30 -5.42
C GLY A 96 -12.74 -5.01 -4.29
N LEU A 97 -13.65 -4.08 -4.53
CA LEU A 97 -14.79 -3.79 -3.64
C LEU A 97 -16.07 -4.40 -4.21
N TYR A 98 -16.77 -5.12 -3.36
CA TYR A 98 -17.99 -5.84 -3.70
C TYR A 98 -19.15 -5.41 -2.82
N VAL A 99 -20.35 -5.48 -3.38
CA VAL A 99 -21.61 -5.35 -2.66
C VAL A 99 -22.47 -6.56 -2.95
N GLN A 100 -23.04 -7.15 -1.90
CA GLN A 100 -23.95 -8.29 -2.00
C GLN A 100 -25.21 -8.01 -1.19
N LYS A 101 -26.38 -8.30 -1.77
CA LYS A 101 -27.63 -8.34 -1.04
C LYS A 101 -27.66 -9.57 -0.13
N LEU A 102 -28.15 -9.41 1.10
CA LEU A 102 -28.25 -10.48 2.10
C LEU A 102 -29.53 -11.32 1.92
N THR A 103 -29.91 -11.58 0.68
CA THR A 103 -30.99 -12.47 0.30
C THR A 103 -30.41 -13.75 -0.31
N ALA A 104 -31.15 -14.85 -0.24
CA ALA A 104 -30.70 -16.14 -0.76
C ALA A 104 -30.30 -16.07 -2.24
N ASN A 105 -29.25 -16.82 -2.62
CA ASN A 105 -28.81 -17.04 -4.00
C ASN A 105 -28.37 -15.77 -4.78
N MET A 106 -27.91 -14.73 -4.11
CA MET A 106 -27.39 -13.55 -4.76
C MET A 106 -25.87 -13.60 -4.93
N THR A 107 -25.41 -13.25 -6.12
CA THR A 107 -23.97 -13.15 -6.43
C THR A 107 -23.45 -11.77 -6.05
N PRO A 108 -22.26 -11.66 -5.43
CA PRO A 108 -21.64 -10.37 -5.15
C PRO A 108 -21.40 -9.58 -6.43
N LYS A 109 -21.78 -8.30 -6.43
CA LYS A 109 -21.47 -7.37 -7.52
C LYS A 109 -20.17 -6.66 -7.21
N ARG A 110 -19.17 -6.77 -8.08
CA ARG A 110 -17.96 -5.97 -7.98
C ARG A 110 -18.22 -4.55 -8.47
N ILE A 111 -18.01 -3.56 -7.62
CA ILE A 111 -18.23 -2.14 -7.92
C ILE A 111 -16.93 -1.35 -8.09
N VAL A 112 -15.79 -1.84 -7.54
CA VAL A 112 -14.45 -1.33 -7.83
C VAL A 112 -13.56 -2.51 -8.21
N ALA A 113 -12.77 -2.36 -9.27
CA ALA A 113 -12.05 -3.48 -9.87
C ALA A 113 -10.78 -3.88 -9.10
N ALA A 114 -10.02 -2.91 -8.56
CA ALA A 114 -8.74 -3.14 -7.89
C ALA A 114 -8.44 -2.04 -6.87
N ASP A 115 -7.45 -2.31 -6.01
CA ASP A 115 -6.85 -1.35 -5.06
C ASP A 115 -7.84 -0.70 -4.09
N ALA A 116 -8.94 -1.39 -3.78
CA ALA A 116 -9.98 -0.90 -2.87
C ALA A 116 -9.95 -1.65 -1.53
N PHE A 117 -9.96 -0.89 -0.42
CA PHE A 117 -9.85 -1.43 0.92
C PHE A 117 -10.82 -0.72 1.88
N GLN A 118 -11.22 -1.41 2.96
CA GLN A 118 -11.91 -0.86 4.13
C GLN A 118 -13.18 -0.05 3.78
N PRO A 119 -14.21 -0.67 3.20
CA PRO A 119 -15.45 0.03 2.85
C PRO A 119 -16.23 0.51 4.08
N SER A 120 -16.95 1.61 3.92
CA SER A 120 -17.89 2.14 4.91
C SER A 120 -19.11 2.72 4.20
N TRP A 121 -20.31 2.39 4.68
CA TRP A 121 -21.55 2.89 4.12
C TRP A 121 -21.87 4.33 4.55
N SER A 122 -22.46 5.10 3.66
CA SER A 122 -23.12 6.34 4.03
C SER A 122 -24.38 6.07 4.88
N PRO A 123 -24.80 6.99 5.75
CA PRO A 123 -25.97 6.80 6.62
C PRO A 123 -27.26 6.50 5.86
N ASP A 124 -27.40 7.02 4.63
CA ASP A 124 -28.53 6.77 3.76
C ASP A 124 -28.42 5.48 2.92
N GLY A 125 -27.33 4.75 3.04
CA GLY A 125 -27.07 3.51 2.30
C GLY A 125 -26.82 3.67 0.80
N LYS A 126 -26.73 4.91 0.27
CA LYS A 126 -26.60 5.13 -1.17
C LYS A 126 -25.17 5.16 -1.68
N SER A 127 -24.21 5.38 -0.80
CA SER A 127 -22.78 5.51 -1.15
C SER A 127 -21.89 4.67 -0.24
N ILE A 128 -20.72 4.35 -0.74
CA ILE A 128 -19.67 3.66 0.01
C ILE A 128 -18.41 4.49 -0.07
N ALA A 129 -17.80 4.80 1.09
CA ALA A 129 -16.46 5.32 1.18
C ALA A 129 -15.47 4.14 1.24
N TYR A 130 -14.31 4.29 0.62
CA TYR A 130 -13.25 3.31 0.68
C TYR A 130 -11.88 3.98 0.52
N VAL A 131 -10.81 3.29 0.86
CA VAL A 131 -9.44 3.74 0.61
C VAL A 131 -8.83 2.95 -0.54
N SER A 132 -7.99 3.61 -1.33
CA SER A 132 -7.13 2.96 -2.30
C SER A 132 -5.67 3.10 -1.90
N TRP A 133 -4.81 2.22 -2.42
CA TRP A 133 -3.38 2.38 -2.29
C TRP A 133 -2.64 1.66 -3.41
N THR A 134 -1.70 2.37 -4.03
CA THR A 134 -0.75 1.80 -4.98
C THR A 134 0.66 2.28 -4.64
N ALA A 135 1.68 1.52 -4.98
CA ALA A 135 3.07 1.94 -4.77
C ALA A 135 3.44 3.18 -5.61
N LYS A 136 2.81 3.35 -6.76
CA LYS A 136 3.07 4.45 -7.70
C LYS A 136 2.40 5.76 -7.27
N ASP A 137 1.10 5.69 -6.94
CA ASP A 137 0.27 6.88 -6.77
C ASP A 137 -0.04 7.18 -5.30
N GLY A 138 0.40 6.29 -4.39
CA GLY A 138 0.07 6.37 -2.97
C GLY A 138 -1.37 6.02 -2.67
N GLY A 139 -1.84 6.44 -1.50
CA GLY A 139 -3.19 6.18 -1.03
C GLY A 139 -4.12 7.37 -1.14
N HIS A 140 -5.40 7.10 -1.33
CA HIS A 140 -6.46 8.11 -1.38
C HIS A 140 -7.76 7.59 -0.77
N VAL A 141 -8.63 8.52 -0.32
CA VAL A 141 -10.00 8.24 0.10
C VAL A 141 -10.96 8.57 -1.04
N TRP A 142 -11.92 7.69 -1.27
CA TRP A 142 -12.88 7.75 -2.35
C TRP A 142 -14.30 7.54 -1.83
N THR A 143 -15.27 7.99 -2.60
CA THR A 143 -16.67 7.58 -2.50
C THR A 143 -17.17 7.05 -3.83
N ILE A 144 -18.09 6.08 -3.78
CA ILE A 144 -18.74 5.50 -4.96
C ILE A 144 -20.21 5.22 -4.64
N PRO A 145 -21.15 5.34 -5.60
CA PRO A 145 -22.50 4.86 -5.40
C PRO A 145 -22.53 3.37 -5.05
N ALA A 146 -23.35 2.96 -4.09
CA ALA A 146 -23.45 1.56 -3.66
C ALA A 146 -23.87 0.62 -4.80
N THR A 147 -24.53 1.14 -5.82
CA THR A 147 -24.88 0.41 -7.04
C THR A 147 -23.72 0.29 -8.05
N GLY A 148 -22.56 0.90 -7.76
CA GLY A 148 -21.45 1.06 -8.69
C GLY A 148 -21.61 2.31 -9.57
N GLY A 149 -20.61 2.59 -10.37
CA GLY A 149 -20.55 3.77 -11.24
C GLY A 149 -19.22 4.51 -11.07
N THR A 150 -19.23 5.83 -11.28
CA THR A 150 -18.03 6.66 -11.20
C THR A 150 -17.66 6.94 -9.75
N ALA A 151 -16.45 6.53 -9.36
CA ALA A 151 -15.87 6.86 -8.06
C ALA A 151 -15.37 8.31 -8.04
N ARG A 152 -15.54 8.97 -6.90
CA ARG A 152 -15.05 10.32 -6.65
C ARG A 152 -13.97 10.31 -5.60
N ARG A 153 -12.80 10.87 -5.92
CA ARG A 153 -11.71 11.06 -4.98
C ARG A 153 -11.99 12.25 -4.06
N LEU A 154 -11.83 12.03 -2.75
CA LEU A 154 -12.02 13.06 -1.72
C LEU A 154 -10.70 13.73 -1.30
N THR A 155 -9.58 13.05 -1.45
CA THR A 155 -8.26 13.55 -1.03
C THR A 155 -7.44 14.03 -2.22
N GLN A 156 -6.70 15.12 -2.06
CA GLN A 156 -5.79 15.65 -3.07
C GLN A 156 -4.36 15.14 -2.87
N VAL A 157 -3.93 15.04 -1.60
CA VAL A 157 -2.56 14.64 -1.24
C VAL A 157 -2.50 13.13 -1.06
N PRO A 158 -1.56 12.43 -1.72
CA PRO A 158 -1.34 11.01 -1.48
C PRO A 158 -0.76 10.78 -0.08
N ALA A 159 -1.32 9.82 0.65
CA ALA A 159 -0.87 9.44 1.98
C ALA A 159 -1.33 8.00 2.27
N PHE A 160 -0.98 7.47 3.43
CA PHE A 160 -1.54 6.21 3.89
C PHE A 160 -2.83 6.47 4.64
N TYR A 161 -3.95 6.31 3.96
CA TYR A 161 -5.29 6.47 4.54
C TYR A 161 -5.84 5.14 5.04
N SER A 162 -6.63 5.19 6.12
CA SER A 162 -7.31 4.01 6.64
C SER A 162 -8.59 4.39 7.38
N GLN A 163 -9.46 3.41 7.58
CA GLN A 163 -10.69 3.49 8.36
C GLN A 163 -11.60 4.68 7.96
N PRO A 164 -11.97 4.82 6.69
CA PRO A 164 -12.89 5.87 6.28
C PRO A 164 -14.28 5.62 6.87
N VAL A 165 -14.89 6.63 7.49
CA VAL A 165 -16.23 6.56 8.07
C VAL A 165 -17.00 7.82 7.69
N PHE A 166 -18.24 7.67 7.23
CA PHE A 166 -19.10 8.82 7.01
C PHE A 166 -19.46 9.50 8.33
N THR A 167 -19.59 10.83 8.29
CA THR A 167 -20.24 11.58 9.38
C THR A 167 -21.72 11.21 9.47
N PRO A 168 -22.35 11.31 10.66
CA PRO A 168 -23.77 10.94 10.84
C PRO A 168 -24.74 11.70 9.92
N ASP A 169 -24.40 12.90 9.52
CA ASP A 169 -25.18 13.72 8.57
C ASP A 169 -24.93 13.37 7.09
N GLY A 170 -23.99 12.44 6.81
CA GLY A 170 -23.61 12.01 5.46
C GLY A 170 -22.86 13.05 4.63
N LYS A 171 -22.54 14.22 5.20
CA LYS A 171 -21.92 15.32 4.46
C LYS A 171 -20.41 15.26 4.41
N GLY A 172 -19.79 14.44 5.25
CA GLY A 172 -18.35 14.27 5.33
C GLY A 172 -17.93 12.82 5.47
N VAL A 173 -16.63 12.57 5.26
CA VAL A 173 -15.93 11.34 5.60
C VAL A 173 -14.78 11.71 6.51
N VAL A 174 -14.64 10.99 7.62
CA VAL A 174 -13.50 11.05 8.52
C VAL A 174 -12.62 9.84 8.24
N ALA A 175 -11.30 10.02 8.24
CA ALA A 175 -10.36 8.92 8.06
C ALA A 175 -9.07 9.17 8.85
N LEU A 176 -8.34 8.11 9.09
CA LEU A 176 -6.97 8.17 9.58
C LEU A 176 -6.03 8.45 8.41
N ARG A 177 -5.00 9.29 8.64
CA ARG A 177 -3.96 9.60 7.68
C ARG A 177 -2.58 9.45 8.33
N ALA A 178 -1.73 8.61 7.77
CA ALA A 178 -0.32 8.52 8.13
C ALA A 178 0.54 8.98 6.95
N ASN A 179 1.75 9.51 7.24
CA ASN A 179 2.69 9.87 6.19
C ASN A 179 3.12 8.60 5.44
N GLN A 180 3.05 8.63 4.12
CA GLN A 180 3.41 7.49 3.28
C GLN A 180 4.90 7.12 3.42
N TYR A 181 5.77 8.11 3.48
CA TYR A 181 7.21 7.88 3.63
C TYR A 181 7.53 7.17 4.94
N ASP A 182 7.00 7.67 6.06
CA ASP A 182 7.21 7.06 7.36
C ASP A 182 6.63 5.64 7.41
N ARG A 183 5.45 5.45 6.81
CA ARG A 183 4.80 4.14 6.73
C ARG A 183 5.62 3.12 5.96
N LEU A 184 6.19 3.49 4.83
CA LEU A 184 7.02 2.59 4.02
C LEU A 184 8.37 2.30 4.69
N ARG A 185 8.93 3.30 5.36
CA ARG A 185 10.20 3.15 6.08
C ARG A 185 10.09 2.24 7.30
N THR A 186 8.96 2.32 8.01
CA THR A 186 8.73 1.55 9.24
C THR A 186 7.91 0.28 9.02
N ALA A 187 7.70 -0.15 7.78
CA ALA A 187 6.89 -1.32 7.45
C ALA A 187 7.42 -2.63 8.08
N SER A 188 8.71 -2.70 8.39
CA SER A 188 9.36 -3.83 9.04
C SER A 188 9.42 -3.74 10.57
N GLU A 189 9.01 -2.62 11.15
CA GLU A 189 9.04 -2.43 12.60
C GLU A 189 7.80 -3.05 13.25
N ILE A 190 8.01 -3.76 14.34
CA ILE A 190 6.95 -4.44 15.11
C ILE A 190 6.13 -3.43 15.92
N ASP A 191 6.68 -2.24 16.18
CA ASP A 191 5.99 -1.20 16.95
C ASP A 191 4.92 -0.49 16.09
N PRO A 192 3.64 -0.60 16.44
CA PRO A 192 2.54 0.04 15.73
C PRO A 192 2.34 1.51 16.08
N ALA A 193 3.08 2.09 17.01
CA ALA A 193 2.94 3.49 17.45
C ALA A 193 3.39 4.45 16.35
N ARG A 194 2.52 4.65 15.37
CA ARG A 194 2.78 5.54 14.23
C ARG A 194 1.89 6.76 14.35
N PRO A 195 2.47 7.98 14.26
CA PRO A 195 1.68 9.19 14.27
C PRO A 195 0.67 9.15 13.13
N THR A 196 -0.60 9.22 13.50
CA THR A 196 -1.73 9.12 12.59
C THR A 196 -2.67 10.29 12.82
N ASP A 197 -2.85 11.12 11.83
CA ASP A 197 -3.80 12.22 11.88
C ASP A 197 -5.24 11.73 11.71
N ILE A 198 -6.19 12.40 12.35
CA ILE A 198 -7.60 12.29 12.02
C ILE A 198 -7.98 13.47 11.14
N ILE A 199 -8.48 13.18 9.95
CA ILE A 199 -8.89 14.19 8.98
C ILE A 199 -10.36 14.07 8.61
N HIS A 200 -10.97 15.19 8.26
CA HIS A 200 -12.34 15.28 7.73
C HIS A 200 -12.31 15.78 6.29
N MET A 201 -13.08 15.14 5.44
CA MET A 201 -13.20 15.44 4.01
C MET A 201 -14.68 15.66 3.67
N PRO A 202 -15.07 16.83 3.12
CA PRO A 202 -16.43 17.04 2.64
C PRO A 202 -16.74 16.15 1.43
N VAL A 203 -17.88 15.43 1.45
CA VAL A 203 -18.32 14.60 0.32
C VAL A 203 -18.65 15.46 -0.91
N GLY A 204 -19.15 16.66 -0.69
CA GLY A 204 -19.43 17.63 -1.76
C GLY A 204 -18.18 18.18 -2.48
N GLY A 205 -16.99 17.95 -1.95
CA GLY A 205 -15.70 18.50 -2.41
C GLY A 205 -15.22 19.62 -1.49
N GLY A 206 -13.95 19.99 -1.66
CA GLY A 206 -13.27 20.96 -0.82
C GLY A 206 -11.98 20.37 -0.23
N ALA A 207 -11.25 21.19 0.52
CA ALA A 207 -10.02 20.77 1.16
C ALA A 207 -10.30 19.84 2.36
N ALA A 208 -9.47 18.82 2.51
CA ALA A 208 -9.46 18.03 3.73
C ALA A 208 -8.99 18.90 4.92
N ARG A 209 -9.66 18.74 6.06
CA ARG A 209 -9.35 19.46 7.29
C ARG A 209 -8.80 18.49 8.34
N LEU A 210 -7.69 18.86 8.95
CA LEU A 210 -7.17 18.18 10.12
C LEU A 210 -8.13 18.39 11.31
N ILE A 211 -8.54 17.29 11.95
CA ILE A 211 -9.30 17.34 13.22
C ILE A 211 -8.32 17.33 14.39
N THR A 212 -7.42 16.35 14.42
CA THR A 212 -6.39 16.23 15.44
C THR A 212 -5.21 15.42 14.95
N HIS A 213 -4.06 15.67 15.55
CA HIS A 213 -2.90 14.79 15.42
C HIS A 213 -3.06 13.63 16.41
N ALA A 214 -2.75 12.43 15.99
CA ALA A 214 -2.53 11.33 16.92
C ALA A 214 -1.13 11.49 17.52
N MET A 215 -1.07 11.43 18.83
CA MET A 215 0.18 11.35 19.58
C MET A 215 0.74 9.95 19.53
#